data_031e04a1e12c12bdf0be833917c221cf
#
_entry.id   031e04a1e12c12bdf0be833917c221cf
#
_cell.length_a   1.000
_cell.length_b   1.000
_cell.length_c   1.000
_cell.angle_alpha   90.00
_cell.angle_beta   90.00
_cell.angle_gamma   90.00
#
_symmetry.space_group_name_H-M   'P 1'
#
loop_
_entity.id
_entity.type
_entity.pdbx_description
1 polymer ?
#
loop_
_entity_poly.entity_id
_entity_poly.type
_entity_poly.pdbx_seq_one_letter_code
_entity_poly.pdbx_strand_id
1 'polypeptide(L)'
;MSELSTLSNHLADAVEAAGAWTVRVQARRGPAASGIALAADLILTADHVVDPSREDAIRIGLPDGSEVGGSVVGRDPATDLAILKIASGSLTPARAAQAEPRTGALALVVARPGPKPNASLGLITGVAGPTRTRRGGMLERFIMVDAVMYPGFSGGPLVDAEGSVLGMITSGLGFGGPAVALPWSLVSQIAETIQKHGKVPRGYLGIGSQPVTLSAQAKELAGGQERGLLVVQVAEGGPAATAGLLQGDILVKLDGSAISNADDLQSLLGPNRVGSSVSGSVVRGGELRELSLTVGSRE
;
A
#
# COMPACT_ATOMS: atom_id res chain seq x y z
N MET A 1 9.33 -30.58 -30.28
CA MET A 1 8.18 -29.87 -29.72
C MET A 1 8.04 -28.57 -30.51
N SER A 2 6.80 -28.11 -30.76
CA SER A 2 6.64 -26.81 -31.38
C SER A 2 7.03 -25.67 -30.39
N GLU A 3 7.41 -24.52 -30.92
CA GLU A 3 7.72 -23.31 -30.07
C GLU A 3 6.57 -22.98 -29.15
N LEU A 4 5.33 -23.12 -29.61
CA LEU A 4 4.12 -22.90 -28.81
C LEU A 4 4.01 -23.90 -27.65
N SER A 5 4.35 -25.18 -27.84
CA SER A 5 4.37 -26.17 -26.76
C SER A 5 5.46 -25.86 -25.74
N THR A 6 6.59 -25.37 -26.19
CA THR A 6 7.69 -24.94 -25.31
C THR A 6 7.27 -23.75 -24.46
N LEU A 7 6.67 -22.73 -25.04
CA LEU A 7 6.14 -21.57 -24.30
C LEU A 7 5.07 -22.01 -23.28
N SER A 8 4.13 -22.87 -23.70
CA SER A 8 3.08 -23.37 -22.79
C SER A 8 3.66 -24.11 -21.58
N ASN A 9 4.69 -24.93 -21.78
CA ASN A 9 5.35 -25.63 -20.69
C ASN A 9 6.09 -24.64 -19.76
N HIS A 10 6.83 -23.68 -20.31
CA HIS A 10 7.51 -22.66 -19.49
C HIS A 10 6.53 -21.87 -18.61
N LEU A 11 5.35 -21.50 -19.14
CA LEU A 11 4.33 -20.83 -18.33
C LEU A 11 3.77 -21.73 -17.23
N ALA A 12 3.57 -23.01 -17.51
CA ALA A 12 3.13 -23.99 -16.50
C ALA A 12 4.19 -24.18 -15.40
N ASP A 13 5.47 -24.29 -15.78
CA ASP A 13 6.60 -24.41 -14.87
C ASP A 13 6.73 -23.16 -13.98
N ALA A 14 6.49 -21.95 -14.54
CA ALA A 14 6.47 -20.72 -13.80
C ALA A 14 5.35 -20.68 -12.74
N VAL A 15 4.16 -21.20 -13.06
CA VAL A 15 3.05 -21.33 -12.10
C VAL A 15 3.39 -22.33 -11.00
N GLU A 16 4.01 -23.46 -11.34
CA GLU A 16 4.44 -24.48 -10.37
C GLU A 16 5.49 -23.91 -9.42
N ALA A 17 6.51 -23.24 -9.95
CA ALA A 17 7.55 -22.56 -9.16
C ALA A 17 6.96 -21.52 -8.21
N ALA A 18 6.08 -20.65 -8.69
CA ALA A 18 5.39 -19.66 -7.87
C ALA A 18 4.44 -20.30 -6.85
N GLY A 19 3.81 -21.42 -7.22
CA GLY A 19 2.94 -22.19 -6.35
C GLY A 19 3.64 -22.74 -5.10
N ALA A 20 4.96 -22.98 -5.17
CA ALA A 20 5.74 -23.50 -4.04
C ALA A 20 5.86 -22.53 -2.86
N TRP A 21 5.66 -21.24 -3.08
CA TRP A 21 5.71 -20.17 -2.06
C TRP A 21 4.44 -19.30 -2.01
N THR A 22 3.39 -19.71 -2.74
CA THR A 22 2.06 -19.11 -2.65
C THR A 22 1.19 -19.91 -1.69
N VAL A 23 0.65 -19.28 -0.68
CA VAL A 23 -0.16 -19.90 0.38
C VAL A 23 -1.63 -19.51 0.29
N ARG A 24 -2.51 -20.34 0.87
CA ARG A 24 -3.92 -20.01 1.09
C ARG A 24 -4.07 -19.22 2.39
N VAL A 25 -4.80 -18.12 2.35
CA VAL A 25 -5.07 -17.29 3.53
C VAL A 25 -6.58 -17.29 3.81
N GLN A 26 -6.98 -17.91 4.92
CA GLN A 26 -8.34 -17.89 5.45
C GLN A 26 -8.36 -17.02 6.70
N ALA A 27 -8.50 -15.70 6.51
CA ALA A 27 -8.48 -14.70 7.59
C ALA A 27 -9.78 -13.88 7.67
N ARG A 28 -10.84 -14.30 6.96
CA ARG A 28 -12.17 -13.70 6.98
C ARG A 28 -13.24 -14.76 6.73
N ARG A 29 -14.52 -14.42 6.92
CA ARG A 29 -15.64 -15.25 6.47
C ARG A 29 -15.74 -15.22 4.94
N GLY A 30 -16.10 -16.37 4.33
CA GLY A 30 -16.24 -16.49 2.88
C GLY A 30 -15.01 -17.08 2.21
N PRO A 31 -14.81 -16.82 0.90
CA PRO A 31 -13.71 -17.42 0.13
C PRO A 31 -12.34 -17.04 0.70
N ALA A 32 -11.45 -18.03 0.72
CA ALA A 32 -10.05 -17.80 1.06
C ALA A 32 -9.39 -16.88 0.03
N ALA A 33 -8.36 -16.18 0.48
CA ALA A 33 -7.49 -15.37 -0.33
C ALA A 33 -6.12 -16.07 -0.49
N SER A 34 -5.16 -15.35 -1.06
CA SER A 34 -3.81 -15.82 -1.26
C SER A 34 -2.80 -15.01 -0.45
N GLY A 35 -1.61 -15.55 -0.29
CA GLY A 35 -0.47 -14.87 0.31
C GLY A 35 0.83 -15.32 -0.32
N ILE A 36 1.87 -14.56 -0.10
CA ILE A 36 3.23 -14.77 -0.61
C ILE A 36 4.14 -15.04 0.58
N ALA A 37 4.89 -16.12 0.55
CA ALA A 37 5.92 -16.39 1.55
C ALA A 37 7.03 -15.34 1.45
N LEU A 38 7.14 -14.48 2.46
CA LEU A 38 8.16 -13.43 2.57
C LEU A 38 9.44 -13.94 3.24
N ALA A 39 9.26 -14.82 4.22
CA ALA A 39 10.31 -15.51 4.94
C ALA A 39 9.82 -16.92 5.34
N ALA A 40 10.66 -17.69 6.02
CA ALA A 40 10.32 -19.05 6.44
C ALA A 40 9.06 -19.14 7.32
N ASP A 41 8.72 -18.07 8.04
CA ASP A 41 7.58 -18.00 8.95
C ASP A 41 6.67 -16.80 8.70
N LEU A 42 6.96 -15.97 7.68
CA LEU A 42 6.23 -14.75 7.37
C LEU A 42 5.54 -14.80 6.01
N ILE A 43 4.32 -14.29 5.99
CA ILE A 43 3.47 -14.22 4.80
C ILE A 43 3.05 -12.78 4.59
N LEU A 44 3.17 -12.32 3.35
CA LEU A 44 2.56 -11.10 2.85
C LEU A 44 1.19 -11.44 2.27
N THR A 45 0.18 -10.62 2.55
CA THR A 45 -1.15 -10.70 1.93
C THR A 45 -1.78 -9.31 1.82
N ALA A 46 -2.94 -9.20 1.19
CA ALA A 46 -3.69 -7.95 1.15
C ALA A 46 -4.40 -7.68 2.49
N ASP A 47 -4.40 -6.42 2.94
CA ASP A 47 -5.04 -6.04 4.21
C ASP A 47 -6.55 -6.30 4.23
N HIS A 48 -7.25 -6.02 3.11
CA HIS A 48 -8.71 -6.19 3.02
C HIS A 48 -9.18 -7.65 3.14
N VAL A 49 -8.28 -8.64 3.05
CA VAL A 49 -8.63 -10.05 3.23
C VAL A 49 -8.46 -10.52 4.67
N VAL A 50 -7.93 -9.66 5.55
CA VAL A 50 -7.76 -9.93 6.98
C VAL A 50 -8.85 -9.17 7.75
N ASP A 51 -9.79 -9.92 8.32
CA ASP A 51 -10.87 -9.36 9.16
C ASP A 51 -10.32 -9.12 10.58
N PRO A 52 -10.31 -7.85 11.07
CA PRO A 52 -9.80 -7.54 12.41
C PRO A 52 -10.54 -8.27 13.52
N SER A 53 -11.81 -8.60 13.32
CA SER A 53 -12.61 -9.34 14.31
C SER A 53 -12.31 -10.84 14.37
N ARG A 54 -11.41 -11.34 13.52
CA ARG A 54 -11.08 -12.75 13.38
C ARG A 54 -9.58 -13.07 13.41
N GLU A 55 -8.78 -12.20 13.94
CA GLU A 55 -7.32 -12.39 13.99
C GLU A 55 -6.92 -13.67 14.73
N ASP A 56 -7.68 -14.10 15.75
CA ASP A 56 -7.46 -15.36 16.49
C ASP A 56 -7.85 -16.62 15.69
N ALA A 57 -8.52 -16.48 14.55
CA ALA A 57 -9.05 -17.58 13.75
C ALA A 57 -8.40 -17.69 12.35
N ILE A 58 -7.23 -17.11 12.16
CA ILE A 58 -6.51 -17.15 10.90
C ILE A 58 -6.00 -18.57 10.66
N ARG A 59 -6.27 -19.11 9.44
CA ARG A 59 -5.77 -20.40 8.97
C ARG A 59 -4.98 -20.20 7.67
N ILE A 60 -3.85 -20.84 7.60
CA ILE A 60 -2.92 -20.77 6.45
C ILE A 60 -2.78 -22.17 5.88
N GLY A 61 -3.20 -22.34 4.63
CA GLY A 61 -2.96 -23.57 3.88
C GLY A 61 -1.60 -23.50 3.18
N LEU A 62 -0.71 -24.42 3.54
CA LEU A 62 0.66 -24.49 3.01
C LEU A 62 0.70 -25.19 1.64
N PRO A 63 1.80 -25.03 0.86
CA PRO A 63 1.95 -25.68 -0.43
C PRO A 63 1.93 -27.22 -0.38
N ASP A 64 2.36 -27.82 0.72
CA ASP A 64 2.32 -29.28 0.97
C ASP A 64 0.93 -29.83 1.27
N GLY A 65 -0.08 -28.96 1.36
CA GLY A 65 -1.47 -29.32 1.66
C GLY A 65 -1.81 -29.28 3.15
N SER A 66 -0.85 -29.08 4.03
CA SER A 66 -1.11 -28.91 5.47
C SER A 66 -1.75 -27.57 5.77
N GLU A 67 -2.43 -27.47 6.93
CA GLU A 67 -3.02 -26.23 7.40
C GLU A 67 -2.49 -25.90 8.79
N VAL A 68 -2.07 -24.63 9.00
CA VAL A 68 -1.53 -24.15 10.25
C VAL A 68 -2.25 -22.89 10.71
N GLY A 69 -2.16 -22.57 12.00
CA GLY A 69 -2.63 -21.27 12.52
C GLY A 69 -1.73 -20.12 12.06
N GLY A 70 -2.30 -18.92 11.99
CA GLY A 70 -1.56 -17.71 11.73
C GLY A 70 -1.93 -16.59 12.71
N SER A 71 -1.07 -15.60 12.81
CA SER A 71 -1.31 -14.37 13.58
C SER A 71 -0.88 -13.15 12.77
N VAL A 72 -1.48 -11.99 13.07
CA VAL A 72 -1.11 -10.71 12.43
C VAL A 72 0.17 -10.18 13.09
N VAL A 73 1.19 -9.89 12.28
CA VAL A 73 2.40 -9.17 12.71
C VAL A 73 2.15 -7.67 12.64
N GLY A 74 1.46 -7.22 11.60
CA GLY A 74 1.07 -5.84 11.43
C GLY A 74 0.40 -5.60 10.08
N ARG A 75 -0.13 -4.39 9.91
CA ARG A 75 -1.00 -4.02 8.78
C ARG A 75 -0.74 -2.60 8.32
N ASP A 76 -0.94 -2.37 7.02
CA ASP A 76 -1.07 -1.03 6.44
C ASP A 76 -2.32 -0.97 5.53
N PRO A 77 -3.49 -0.62 6.08
CA PRO A 77 -4.73 -0.53 5.32
C PRO A 77 -4.66 0.44 4.13
N ALA A 78 -3.80 1.44 4.19
CA ALA A 78 -3.75 2.48 3.17
C ALA A 78 -3.00 2.05 1.90
N THR A 79 -2.05 1.12 1.99
CA THR A 79 -1.44 0.44 0.85
C THR A 79 -2.00 -0.95 0.61
N ASP A 80 -2.98 -1.36 1.44
CA ASP A 80 -3.62 -2.68 1.38
C ASP A 80 -2.65 -3.84 1.61
N LEU A 81 -1.75 -3.72 2.60
CA LEU A 81 -0.76 -4.73 2.97
C LEU A 81 -0.98 -5.25 4.39
N ALA A 82 -0.80 -6.56 4.58
CA ALA A 82 -0.73 -7.19 5.89
C ALA A 82 0.38 -8.25 5.92
N ILE A 83 1.06 -8.36 7.05
CA ILE A 83 2.06 -9.39 7.32
C ILE A 83 1.47 -10.35 8.35
N LEU A 84 1.48 -11.62 8.02
CA LEU A 84 1.05 -12.71 8.89
C LEU A 84 2.25 -13.56 9.26
N LYS A 85 2.21 -14.17 10.44
CA LYS A 85 3.18 -15.14 10.91
C LYS A 85 2.50 -16.49 11.06
N ILE A 86 3.12 -17.57 10.58
CA ILE A 86 2.64 -18.94 10.81
C ILE A 86 3.04 -19.44 12.20
N ALA A 87 2.17 -20.23 12.82
CA ALA A 87 2.41 -20.79 14.15
C ALA A 87 3.42 -21.94 14.14
N SER A 88 3.55 -22.66 13.01
CA SER A 88 4.43 -23.81 12.84
C SER A 88 4.70 -24.06 11.37
N GLY A 89 5.70 -24.90 11.07
CA GLY A 89 6.11 -25.20 9.70
C GLY A 89 7.19 -24.26 9.18
N SER A 90 7.53 -24.42 7.91
CA SER A 90 8.51 -23.58 7.23
C SER A 90 8.12 -23.38 5.78
N LEU A 91 8.21 -22.14 5.32
CA LEU A 91 7.92 -21.74 3.95
C LEU A 91 9.23 -21.50 3.18
N THR A 92 9.21 -21.79 1.89
CA THR A 92 10.25 -21.32 0.96
C THR A 92 9.92 -19.86 0.61
N PRO A 93 10.80 -18.89 0.85
CA PRO A 93 10.55 -17.50 0.49
C PRO A 93 10.41 -17.32 -1.03
N ALA A 94 9.57 -16.36 -1.42
CA ALA A 94 9.40 -15.98 -2.81
C ALA A 94 10.71 -15.48 -3.43
N ARG A 95 10.97 -15.87 -4.68
CA ARG A 95 12.11 -15.38 -5.45
C ARG A 95 11.74 -14.07 -6.16
N ALA A 96 12.40 -12.98 -5.84
CA ALA A 96 12.21 -11.69 -6.50
C ALA A 96 12.69 -11.73 -7.96
N ALA A 97 11.95 -11.09 -8.86
CA ALA A 97 12.40 -10.85 -10.22
C ALA A 97 13.62 -9.91 -10.21
N GLN A 98 14.60 -10.19 -11.06
CA GLN A 98 15.79 -9.34 -11.19
C GLN A 98 15.52 -8.11 -12.08
N ALA A 99 14.64 -8.27 -13.05
CA ALA A 99 14.28 -7.21 -13.99
C ALA A 99 13.05 -6.43 -13.51
N GLU A 100 13.05 -5.13 -13.74
CA GLU A 100 11.89 -4.27 -13.54
C GLU A 100 10.74 -4.67 -14.49
N PRO A 101 9.47 -4.57 -14.04
CA PRO A 101 8.32 -4.86 -14.88
C PRO A 101 8.27 -3.93 -16.10
N ARG A 102 8.04 -4.49 -17.29
CA ARG A 102 8.01 -3.76 -18.55
C ARG A 102 6.64 -3.87 -19.21
N THR A 103 6.09 -2.76 -19.69
CA THR A 103 4.87 -2.76 -20.50
C THR A 103 5.03 -3.67 -21.71
N GLY A 104 4.02 -4.52 -21.97
CA GLY A 104 4.02 -5.51 -23.05
C GLY A 104 4.65 -6.86 -22.67
N ALA A 105 5.26 -7.00 -21.49
CA ALA A 105 5.76 -8.29 -21.02
C ALA A 105 4.61 -9.20 -20.55
N LEU A 106 4.75 -10.50 -20.79
CA LEU A 106 3.87 -11.53 -20.23
C LEU A 106 4.04 -11.56 -18.70
N ALA A 107 2.93 -11.72 -18.00
CA ALA A 107 2.92 -11.91 -16.57
C ALA A 107 1.80 -12.89 -16.15
N LEU A 108 2.03 -13.59 -15.07
CA LEU A 108 1.07 -14.54 -14.50
C LEU A 108 0.64 -14.04 -13.12
N VAL A 109 -0.66 -13.97 -12.90
CA VAL A 109 -1.20 -13.86 -11.55
C VAL A 109 -1.34 -15.27 -11.00
N VAL A 110 -0.65 -15.58 -9.91
CA VAL A 110 -0.73 -16.89 -9.25
C VAL A 110 -1.42 -16.72 -7.90
N ALA A 111 -2.31 -17.64 -7.58
CA ALA A 111 -3.11 -17.60 -6.36
C ALA A 111 -3.34 -19.01 -5.82
N ARG A 112 -3.67 -19.11 -4.53
CA ARG A 112 -4.02 -20.39 -3.90
C ARG A 112 -5.31 -20.24 -3.07
N PRO A 113 -6.47 -20.06 -3.71
CA PRO A 113 -7.74 -20.00 -2.98
C PRO A 113 -8.19 -21.37 -2.43
N GLY A 114 -7.60 -22.45 -2.93
CA GLY A 114 -7.84 -23.85 -2.59
C GLY A 114 -6.54 -24.64 -2.37
N PRO A 115 -6.61 -25.98 -2.43
CA PRO A 115 -5.44 -26.84 -2.18
C PRO A 115 -4.37 -26.74 -3.27
N LYS A 116 -4.75 -26.36 -4.50
CA LYS A 116 -3.83 -26.22 -5.64
C LYS A 116 -3.73 -24.77 -6.09
N PRO A 117 -2.60 -24.37 -6.70
CA PRO A 117 -2.49 -23.04 -7.28
C PRO A 117 -3.43 -22.86 -8.47
N ASN A 118 -3.95 -21.65 -8.63
CA ASN A 118 -4.69 -21.19 -9.79
C ASN A 118 -3.87 -20.07 -10.43
N ALA A 119 -3.98 -19.90 -11.75
CA ALA A 119 -3.27 -18.85 -12.44
C ALA A 119 -4.14 -18.16 -13.50
N SER A 120 -3.79 -16.93 -13.82
CA SER A 120 -4.32 -16.15 -14.93
C SER A 120 -3.17 -15.48 -15.67
N LEU A 121 -3.11 -15.67 -16.98
CA LEU A 121 -2.11 -15.04 -17.84
C LEU A 121 -2.62 -13.69 -18.32
N GLY A 122 -1.73 -12.71 -18.36
CA GLY A 122 -1.99 -11.39 -18.94
C GLY A 122 -0.70 -10.72 -19.41
N LEU A 123 -0.86 -9.49 -19.93
CA LEU A 123 0.23 -8.59 -20.26
C LEU A 123 0.31 -7.48 -19.22
N ILE A 124 1.51 -7.05 -18.91
CA ILE A 124 1.71 -5.79 -18.19
C ILE A 124 1.27 -4.66 -19.14
N THR A 125 0.15 -4.01 -18.83
CA THR A 125 -0.41 -2.92 -19.65
C THR A 125 0.21 -1.59 -19.33
N GLY A 126 0.85 -1.47 -18.17
CA GLY A 126 1.58 -0.27 -17.79
C GLY A 126 2.18 -0.35 -16.40
N VAL A 127 3.18 0.49 -16.18
CA VAL A 127 3.75 0.79 -14.85
C VAL A 127 3.55 2.27 -14.63
N ALA A 128 2.78 2.64 -13.61
CA ALA A 128 2.35 4.01 -13.37
C ALA A 128 2.59 4.42 -11.91
N GLY A 129 2.51 5.70 -11.63
CA GLY A 129 2.62 6.37 -10.33
C GLY A 129 3.15 7.79 -10.49
N PRO A 130 3.21 8.58 -9.42
CA PRO A 130 2.58 8.31 -8.13
C PRO A 130 1.06 8.46 -8.17
N THR A 131 0.37 7.75 -7.31
CA THR A 131 -1.10 7.86 -7.18
C THR A 131 -1.54 7.64 -5.74
N ARG A 132 -2.72 8.16 -5.41
CA ARG A 132 -3.30 8.01 -4.09
C ARG A 132 -4.33 6.87 -4.08
N THR A 133 -4.27 6.04 -3.06
CA THR A 133 -5.30 5.02 -2.81
C THR A 133 -6.55 5.67 -2.22
N ARG A 134 -7.71 5.04 -2.38
CA ARG A 134 -8.97 5.51 -1.74
C ARG A 134 -8.89 5.53 -0.21
N ARG A 135 -7.95 4.82 0.39
CA ARG A 135 -7.72 4.75 1.83
C ARG A 135 -6.64 5.72 2.32
N GLY A 136 -6.23 6.67 1.46
CA GLY A 136 -5.32 7.76 1.82
C GLY A 136 -3.83 7.41 1.77
N GLY A 137 -3.46 6.21 1.30
CA GLY A 137 -2.06 5.86 1.04
C GLY A 137 -1.55 6.50 -0.25
N MET A 138 -0.25 6.79 -0.30
CA MET A 138 0.44 7.16 -1.53
C MET A 138 1.15 5.93 -2.07
N LEU A 139 0.92 5.61 -3.34
CA LEU A 139 1.68 4.62 -4.09
C LEU A 139 2.58 5.35 -5.06
N GLU A 140 3.86 5.26 -4.86
CA GLU A 140 4.83 5.85 -5.78
C GLU A 140 4.84 5.15 -7.13
N ARG A 141 4.57 3.83 -7.14
CA ARG A 141 4.47 3.01 -8.34
C ARG A 141 3.43 1.89 -8.16
N PHE A 142 2.80 1.49 -9.26
CA PHE A 142 1.96 0.30 -9.34
C PHE A 142 2.01 -0.29 -10.75
N ILE A 143 1.74 -1.60 -10.86
CA ILE A 143 1.76 -2.35 -12.11
C ILE A 143 0.30 -2.63 -12.50
N MET A 144 -0.07 -2.31 -13.73
CA MET A 144 -1.35 -2.67 -14.33
C MET A 144 -1.17 -3.90 -15.21
N VAL A 145 -2.08 -4.87 -15.08
CA VAL A 145 -2.07 -6.11 -15.87
C VAL A 145 -3.48 -6.44 -16.33
N ASP A 146 -3.64 -6.93 -17.55
CA ASP A 146 -4.94 -7.30 -18.14
C ASP A 146 -5.38 -8.73 -17.80
N ALA A 147 -4.76 -9.35 -16.79
CA ALA A 147 -5.13 -10.68 -16.32
C ALA A 147 -6.50 -10.67 -15.63
N VAL A 148 -7.23 -11.77 -15.78
CA VAL A 148 -8.54 -11.94 -15.11
C VAL A 148 -8.32 -12.19 -13.61
N MET A 149 -9.01 -11.41 -12.79
CA MET A 149 -8.99 -11.54 -11.32
C MET A 149 -10.15 -12.42 -10.84
N TYR A 150 -9.85 -13.63 -10.43
CA TYR A 150 -10.84 -14.53 -9.83
C TYR A 150 -10.92 -14.31 -8.30
N PRO A 151 -12.04 -14.71 -7.66
CA PRO A 151 -12.14 -14.72 -6.21
C PRO A 151 -10.97 -15.45 -5.54
N GLY A 152 -10.36 -14.81 -4.55
CA GLY A 152 -9.21 -15.35 -3.82
C GLY A 152 -7.83 -15.02 -4.41
N PHE A 153 -7.75 -14.26 -5.50
CA PHE A 153 -6.47 -13.85 -6.09
C PHE A 153 -5.77 -12.72 -5.31
N SER A 154 -6.53 -11.88 -4.59
CA SER A 154 -5.94 -10.82 -3.75
C SER A 154 -4.93 -11.39 -2.74
N GLY A 155 -3.79 -10.72 -2.61
CA GLY A 155 -2.66 -11.14 -1.80
C GLY A 155 -1.71 -12.12 -2.49
N GLY A 156 -2.09 -12.67 -3.65
CA GLY A 156 -1.23 -13.52 -4.46
C GLY A 156 -0.18 -12.76 -5.26
N PRO A 157 0.83 -13.43 -5.78
CA PRO A 157 1.87 -12.82 -6.58
C PRO A 157 1.45 -12.54 -8.02
N LEU A 158 1.98 -11.44 -8.56
CA LEU A 158 2.22 -11.26 -9.98
C LEU A 158 3.65 -11.74 -10.25
N VAL A 159 3.83 -12.66 -11.18
CA VAL A 159 5.15 -13.21 -11.52
C VAL A 159 5.48 -13.03 -13.01
N ASP A 160 6.77 -13.04 -13.32
CA ASP A 160 7.29 -13.08 -14.69
C ASP A 160 7.16 -14.49 -15.30
N ALA A 161 7.65 -14.66 -16.53
CA ALA A 161 7.63 -15.94 -17.25
C ALA A 161 8.54 -17.00 -16.63
N GLU A 162 9.46 -16.63 -15.75
CA GLU A 162 10.34 -17.52 -14.99
C GLU A 162 9.79 -17.86 -13.59
N GLY A 163 8.60 -17.37 -13.24
CA GLY A 163 7.96 -17.58 -11.95
C GLY A 163 8.58 -16.77 -10.82
N SER A 164 9.30 -15.68 -11.11
CA SER A 164 9.84 -14.76 -10.10
C SER A 164 8.83 -13.64 -9.83
N VAL A 165 8.74 -13.19 -8.56
CA VAL A 165 7.74 -12.21 -8.14
C VAL A 165 8.08 -10.80 -8.62
N LEU A 166 7.14 -10.19 -9.34
CA LEU A 166 7.15 -8.79 -9.78
C LEU A 166 6.41 -7.88 -8.76
N GLY A 167 5.41 -8.45 -8.07
CA GLY A 167 4.60 -7.69 -7.14
C GLY A 167 3.47 -8.51 -6.51
N MET A 168 2.69 -7.88 -5.63
CA MET A 168 1.50 -8.46 -5.00
C MET A 168 0.23 -7.92 -5.65
N ILE A 169 -0.66 -8.81 -6.06
CA ILE A 169 -1.97 -8.46 -6.62
C ILE A 169 -2.94 -8.02 -5.52
N THR A 170 -3.66 -6.95 -5.79
CA THR A 170 -4.74 -6.49 -4.92
C THR A 170 -5.93 -5.92 -5.70
N SER A 171 -7.13 -6.14 -5.18
CA SER A 171 -8.38 -5.48 -5.59
C SER A 171 -8.84 -4.40 -4.60
N GLY A 172 -8.18 -4.28 -3.44
CA GLY A 172 -8.60 -3.41 -2.33
C GLY A 172 -8.35 -1.92 -2.55
N LEU A 173 -7.53 -1.55 -3.53
CA LEU A 173 -7.17 -0.16 -3.79
C LEU A 173 -8.23 0.60 -4.60
N GLY A 174 -9.19 -0.09 -5.21
CA GLY A 174 -10.39 0.51 -5.81
C GLY A 174 -10.13 1.30 -7.09
N PHE A 175 -9.11 0.97 -7.88
CA PHE A 175 -8.80 1.68 -9.12
C PHE A 175 -9.85 1.51 -10.23
N GLY A 176 -10.73 0.51 -10.15
CA GLY A 176 -11.75 0.18 -11.17
C GLY A 176 -11.09 0.00 -12.55
N GLY A 177 -11.12 -1.21 -13.10
CA GLY A 177 -10.46 -1.49 -14.38
C GLY A 177 -9.52 -2.69 -14.32
N PRO A 178 -8.34 -2.66 -14.96
CA PRO A 178 -7.41 -3.77 -14.99
C PRO A 178 -6.91 -4.16 -13.59
N ALA A 179 -6.43 -5.39 -13.45
CA ALA A 179 -5.82 -5.86 -12.21
C ALA A 179 -4.59 -5.00 -11.86
N VAL A 180 -4.40 -4.74 -10.57
CA VAL A 180 -3.30 -3.92 -10.08
C VAL A 180 -2.42 -4.74 -9.16
N ALA A 181 -1.10 -4.64 -9.36
CA ALA A 181 -0.10 -5.16 -8.44
C ALA A 181 0.75 -4.05 -7.85
N LEU A 182 1.07 -4.20 -6.57
CA LEU A 182 2.08 -3.39 -5.89
C LEU A 182 3.45 -3.97 -6.23
N PRO A 183 4.42 -3.18 -6.76
CA PRO A 183 5.75 -3.67 -7.08
C PRO A 183 6.44 -4.32 -5.89
N TRP A 184 7.19 -5.39 -6.13
CA TRP A 184 7.85 -6.15 -5.05
C TRP A 184 8.82 -5.30 -4.22
N SER A 185 9.53 -4.37 -4.85
CA SER A 185 10.40 -3.42 -4.15
C SER A 185 9.65 -2.55 -3.14
N LEU A 186 8.48 -2.01 -3.53
CA LEU A 186 7.63 -1.23 -2.63
C LEU A 186 7.09 -2.10 -1.49
N VAL A 187 6.59 -3.28 -1.83
CA VAL A 187 6.04 -4.24 -0.87
C VAL A 187 7.07 -4.66 0.18
N SER A 188 8.30 -4.96 -0.26
CA SER A 188 9.39 -5.35 0.64
C SER A 188 9.75 -4.25 1.64
N GLN A 189 9.84 -2.99 1.19
CA GLN A 189 10.11 -1.84 2.07
C GLN A 189 9.00 -1.64 3.13
N ILE A 190 7.74 -1.73 2.69
CA ILE A 190 6.60 -1.62 3.59
C ILE A 190 6.59 -2.80 4.59
N ALA A 191 6.85 -4.02 4.11
CA ALA A 191 6.90 -5.21 4.94
C ALA A 191 8.00 -5.11 6.02
N GLU A 192 9.18 -4.61 5.69
CA GLU A 192 10.24 -4.34 6.68
C GLU A 192 9.80 -3.32 7.74
N THR A 193 9.11 -2.27 7.31
CA THR A 193 8.58 -1.25 8.23
C THR A 193 7.54 -1.84 9.18
N ILE A 194 6.62 -2.65 8.66
CA ILE A 194 5.60 -3.35 9.44
C ILE A 194 6.26 -4.32 10.43
N GLN A 195 7.27 -5.08 10.01
CA GLN A 195 7.98 -6.03 10.90
C GLN A 195 8.68 -5.31 12.06
N LYS A 196 9.22 -4.11 11.83
CA LYS A 196 9.92 -3.32 12.85
C LYS A 196 8.97 -2.60 13.82
N HIS A 197 7.83 -2.13 13.33
CA HIS A 197 6.95 -1.20 14.04
C HIS A 197 5.50 -1.69 14.23
N GLY A 198 5.14 -2.85 13.69
CA GLY A 198 3.76 -3.37 13.68
C GLY A 198 2.82 -2.64 12.70
N LYS A 199 3.18 -1.46 12.26
CA LYS A 199 2.41 -0.59 11.35
C LYS A 199 3.35 0.29 10.54
N VAL A 200 2.83 0.92 9.48
CA VAL A 200 3.53 1.99 8.77
C VAL A 200 3.23 3.31 9.45
N PRO A 201 4.20 3.96 10.07
CA PRO A 201 3.99 5.27 10.69
C PRO A 201 3.50 6.27 9.64
N ARG A 202 2.54 7.12 10.00
CA ARG A 202 2.05 8.20 9.12
C ARG A 202 2.18 9.51 9.83
N GLY A 203 2.75 10.48 9.14
CA GLY A 203 2.85 11.82 9.67
C GLY A 203 1.46 12.39 9.94
N TYR A 204 1.32 13.04 11.07
CA TYR A 204 0.08 13.56 11.62
C TYR A 204 0.30 14.93 12.21
N LEU A 205 -0.56 15.90 11.85
CA LEU A 205 -0.55 17.22 12.45
C LEU A 205 -1.70 17.43 13.47
N GLY A 206 -2.73 16.62 13.40
CA GLY A 206 -3.88 16.76 14.30
C GLY A 206 -4.85 17.83 13.85
N ILE A 207 -5.07 17.99 12.55
CA ILE A 207 -6.03 18.95 12.00
C ILE A 207 -7.14 18.26 11.19
N GLY A 208 -8.35 18.79 11.31
CA GLY A 208 -9.40 18.67 10.32
C GLY A 208 -9.31 19.86 9.37
N SER A 209 -9.33 19.65 8.08
CA SER A 209 -9.15 20.71 7.08
C SER A 209 -10.04 20.54 5.87
N GLN A 210 -10.34 21.63 5.18
CA GLN A 210 -11.05 21.63 3.90
C GLN A 210 -10.38 22.59 2.92
N PRO A 211 -10.35 22.26 1.62
CA PRO A 211 -9.79 23.17 0.62
C PRO A 211 -10.68 24.41 0.46
N VAL A 212 -10.03 25.59 0.39
CA VAL A 212 -10.70 26.88 0.17
C VAL A 212 -10.00 27.67 -0.93
N THR A 213 -10.76 28.49 -1.64
CA THR A 213 -10.21 29.51 -2.54
C THR A 213 -9.75 30.70 -1.72
N LEU A 214 -8.53 31.16 -1.95
CA LEU A 214 -7.95 32.31 -1.26
C LEU A 214 -8.57 33.63 -1.74
N SER A 215 -8.78 34.58 -0.82
CA SER A 215 -9.11 35.98 -1.17
C SER A 215 -7.95 36.65 -1.92
N ALA A 216 -8.18 37.78 -2.56
CA ALA A 216 -7.14 38.51 -3.29
C ALA A 216 -5.92 38.81 -2.40
N GLN A 217 -6.14 39.26 -1.17
CA GLN A 217 -5.09 39.54 -0.20
C GLN A 217 -4.34 38.28 0.22
N ALA A 218 -5.05 37.17 0.49
CA ALA A 218 -4.45 35.90 0.87
C ALA A 218 -3.63 35.29 -0.28
N LYS A 219 -4.05 35.46 -1.53
CA LYS A 219 -3.29 35.05 -2.72
C LYS A 219 -1.95 35.77 -2.82
N GLU A 220 -1.96 37.09 -2.60
CA GLU A 220 -0.73 37.90 -2.61
C GLU A 220 0.24 37.41 -1.52
N LEU A 221 -0.24 37.23 -0.29
CA LEU A 221 0.54 36.71 0.84
C LEU A 221 1.07 35.29 0.60
N ALA A 222 0.32 34.44 -0.11
CA ALA A 222 0.71 33.07 -0.45
C ALA A 222 1.61 32.97 -1.70
N GLY A 223 2.01 34.12 -2.31
CA GLY A 223 2.85 34.15 -3.51
C GLY A 223 2.11 33.80 -4.80
N GLY A 224 0.83 34.17 -4.91
CA GLY A 224 -0.01 33.96 -6.10
C GLY A 224 -0.78 32.64 -6.08
N GLN A 225 -0.69 31.82 -5.04
CA GLN A 225 -1.40 30.57 -4.91
C GLN A 225 -2.93 30.81 -4.84
N GLU A 226 -3.71 29.97 -5.54
CA GLU A 226 -5.17 30.17 -5.65
C GLU A 226 -5.96 29.52 -4.50
N ARG A 227 -5.44 28.47 -3.89
CA ARG A 227 -6.12 27.62 -2.91
C ARG A 227 -5.23 27.38 -1.69
N GLY A 228 -5.88 27.09 -0.55
CA GLY A 228 -5.23 26.66 0.67
C GLY A 228 -6.12 25.70 1.44
N LEU A 229 -5.67 25.21 2.57
CA LEU A 229 -6.42 24.36 3.49
C LEU A 229 -6.89 25.18 4.69
N LEU A 230 -8.20 25.47 4.77
CA LEU A 230 -8.82 26.02 5.97
C LEU A 230 -8.82 24.97 7.07
N VAL A 231 -8.24 25.30 8.21
CA VAL A 231 -8.25 24.46 9.42
C VAL A 231 -9.62 24.61 10.08
N VAL A 232 -10.41 23.55 10.07
CA VAL A 232 -11.76 23.51 10.66
C VAL A 232 -11.79 22.84 12.03
N GLN A 233 -10.74 22.10 12.37
CA GLN A 233 -10.57 21.47 13.67
C GLN A 233 -9.10 21.32 14.00
N VAL A 234 -8.75 21.49 15.27
CA VAL A 234 -7.41 21.20 15.82
C VAL A 234 -7.58 20.23 16.98
N ALA A 235 -6.90 19.09 16.92
CA ALA A 235 -6.94 18.08 17.97
C ALA A 235 -6.25 18.63 19.23
N GLU A 236 -6.92 18.55 20.37
CA GLU A 236 -6.37 18.99 21.65
C GLU A 236 -5.11 18.17 22.00
N GLY A 237 -4.05 18.87 22.43
CA GLY A 237 -2.75 18.25 22.73
C GLY A 237 -2.02 17.71 21.51
N GLY A 238 -2.56 17.86 20.31
CA GLY A 238 -1.93 17.41 19.06
C GLY A 238 -0.77 18.31 18.61
N PRO A 239 0.01 17.88 17.61
CA PRO A 239 1.14 18.62 17.06
C PRO A 239 0.79 20.04 16.63
N ALA A 240 -0.32 20.22 15.92
CA ALA A 240 -0.78 21.51 15.46
C ALA A 240 -1.17 22.44 16.62
N ALA A 241 -1.87 21.92 17.64
CA ALA A 241 -2.23 22.68 18.83
C ALA A 241 -0.98 23.16 19.57
N THR A 242 0.01 22.28 19.76
CA THR A 242 1.28 22.58 20.42
C THR A 242 2.07 23.66 19.66
N ALA A 243 1.99 23.67 18.33
CA ALA A 243 2.63 24.67 17.47
C ALA A 243 1.85 25.99 17.38
N GLY A 244 0.68 26.09 18.03
CA GLY A 244 -0.15 27.29 18.00
C GLY A 244 -0.95 27.48 16.71
N LEU A 245 -1.19 26.41 15.94
CA LEU A 245 -2.16 26.43 14.84
C LEU A 245 -3.57 26.52 15.42
N LEU A 246 -4.42 27.34 14.83
CA LEU A 246 -5.76 27.61 15.32
C LEU A 246 -6.81 27.21 14.27
N GLN A 247 -8.01 26.93 14.75
CA GLN A 247 -9.18 26.85 13.88
C GLN A 247 -9.42 28.21 13.22
N GLY A 248 -9.64 28.20 11.89
CA GLY A 248 -9.77 29.40 11.07
C GLY A 248 -8.48 29.81 10.37
N ASP A 249 -7.33 29.23 10.69
CA ASP A 249 -6.10 29.41 9.90
C ASP A 249 -6.27 28.80 8.51
N ILE A 250 -5.60 29.39 7.52
CA ILE A 250 -5.50 28.80 6.20
C ILE A 250 -4.04 28.38 5.98
N LEU A 251 -3.78 27.07 6.01
CA LEU A 251 -2.46 26.52 5.72
C LEU A 251 -2.21 26.61 4.21
N VAL A 252 -1.14 27.30 3.83
CA VAL A 252 -0.78 27.55 2.42
C VAL A 252 0.51 26.87 2.00
N LYS A 253 1.46 26.65 2.92
CA LYS A 253 2.71 25.93 2.63
C LYS A 253 3.13 25.04 3.79
N LEU A 254 3.89 23.98 3.47
CA LEU A 254 4.63 23.17 4.44
C LEU A 254 6.04 22.92 3.88
N ASP A 255 7.09 23.27 4.63
CA ASP A 255 8.50 23.26 4.18
C ASP A 255 8.69 23.94 2.81
N GLY A 256 8.05 25.08 2.59
CA GLY A 256 8.11 25.83 1.33
C GLY A 256 7.27 25.25 0.18
N SER A 257 6.76 24.03 0.31
CA SER A 257 5.89 23.39 -0.69
C SER A 257 4.45 23.88 -0.56
N ALA A 258 3.84 24.28 -1.67
CA ALA A 258 2.46 24.78 -1.69
C ALA A 258 1.46 23.68 -1.29
N ILE A 259 0.44 24.05 -0.52
CA ILE A 259 -0.66 23.21 -0.11
C ILE A 259 -1.97 23.80 -0.61
N SER A 260 -2.63 23.11 -1.53
CA SER A 260 -3.90 23.52 -2.12
C SER A 260 -5.08 22.62 -1.71
N ASN A 261 -4.78 21.43 -1.21
CA ASN A 261 -5.76 20.41 -0.81
C ASN A 261 -5.17 19.46 0.25
N ALA A 262 -6.00 18.58 0.81
CA ALA A 262 -5.57 17.62 1.82
C ALA A 262 -4.54 16.61 1.29
N ASP A 263 -4.55 16.37 -0.02
CA ASP A 263 -3.63 15.43 -0.66
C ASP A 263 -2.20 15.98 -0.69
N ASP A 264 -2.04 17.28 -0.96
CA ASP A 264 -0.74 17.95 -0.89
C ASP A 264 -0.16 17.84 0.53
N LEU A 265 -0.98 18.14 1.54
CA LEU A 265 -0.56 18.06 2.94
C LEU A 265 -0.11 16.64 3.31
N GLN A 266 -0.90 15.63 2.97
CA GLN A 266 -0.55 14.25 3.33
C GLN A 266 0.68 13.72 2.58
N SER A 267 0.91 14.15 1.34
CA SER A 267 2.11 13.76 0.58
C SER A 267 3.39 14.27 1.26
N LEU A 268 3.32 15.45 1.90
CA LEU A 268 4.42 16.04 2.64
C LEU A 268 4.62 15.43 4.04
N LEU A 269 3.62 14.71 4.56
CA LEU A 269 3.63 14.04 5.86
C LEU A 269 3.93 12.53 5.75
N GLY A 270 4.84 12.14 4.86
CA GLY A 270 5.23 10.74 4.67
C GLY A 270 5.83 10.09 5.95
N PRO A 271 6.00 8.75 5.95
CA PRO A 271 6.50 8.00 7.13
C PRO A 271 7.82 8.54 7.70
N ASN A 272 8.72 8.96 6.82
CA ASN A 272 10.05 9.48 7.19
C ASN A 272 10.02 10.87 7.86
N ARG A 273 8.84 11.49 7.93
CA ARG A 273 8.66 12.81 8.57
C ARG A 273 8.20 12.73 10.02
N VAL A 274 7.79 11.57 10.50
CA VAL A 274 7.36 11.41 11.90
C VAL A 274 8.51 11.78 12.84
N GLY A 275 8.22 12.68 13.79
CA GLY A 275 9.21 13.23 14.73
C GLY A 275 10.04 14.39 14.19
N SER A 276 9.97 14.71 12.89
CA SER A 276 10.70 15.86 12.33
C SER A 276 9.96 17.17 12.56
N SER A 277 10.71 18.28 12.64
CA SER A 277 10.17 19.63 12.63
C SER A 277 10.00 20.12 11.19
N VAL A 278 8.84 20.70 10.88
CA VAL A 278 8.49 21.25 9.56
C VAL A 278 8.00 22.69 9.73
N SER A 279 8.31 23.55 8.76
CA SER A 279 7.79 24.94 8.75
C SER A 279 6.43 24.96 8.04
N GLY A 280 5.41 25.49 8.72
CA GLY A 280 4.07 25.71 8.17
C GLY A 280 3.78 27.19 7.97
N SER A 281 3.48 27.63 6.74
CA SER A 281 3.02 28.99 6.47
C SER A 281 1.49 29.03 6.49
N VAL A 282 0.92 29.88 7.32
CA VAL A 282 -0.53 30.06 7.46
C VAL A 282 -0.96 31.52 7.26
N VAL A 283 -2.12 31.70 6.67
CA VAL A 283 -2.79 33.02 6.66
C VAL A 283 -3.78 33.07 7.83
N ARG A 284 -3.57 34.01 8.73
CA ARG A 284 -4.39 34.26 9.93
C ARG A 284 -4.73 35.73 10.03
N GLY A 285 -6.02 36.10 10.03
CA GLY A 285 -6.47 37.48 10.17
C GLY A 285 -5.93 38.44 9.10
N GLY A 286 -5.62 37.95 7.90
CA GLY A 286 -5.05 38.74 6.80
C GLY A 286 -3.53 38.93 6.86
N GLU A 287 -2.82 38.19 7.71
CA GLU A 287 -1.35 38.17 7.83
C GLU A 287 -0.80 36.79 7.54
N LEU A 288 0.37 36.72 6.92
CA LEU A 288 1.14 35.48 6.76
C LEU A 288 1.95 35.22 8.03
N ARG A 289 1.86 34.05 8.59
CA ARG A 289 2.61 33.60 9.77
C ARG A 289 3.32 32.28 9.50
N GLU A 290 4.51 32.15 10.06
CA GLU A 290 5.28 30.91 10.05
C GLU A 290 5.15 30.22 11.41
N LEU A 291 4.89 28.93 11.38
CA LEU A 291 4.78 28.07 12.55
C LEU A 291 5.74 26.90 12.43
N SER A 292 6.42 26.54 13.51
CA SER A 292 7.22 25.32 13.56
C SER A 292 6.35 24.18 14.11
N LEU A 293 6.11 23.17 13.30
CA LEU A 293 5.26 22.03 13.62
C LEU A 293 6.11 20.76 13.77
N THR A 294 5.99 20.06 14.86
CA THR A 294 6.58 18.72 15.00
C THR A 294 5.59 17.69 14.45
N VAL A 295 5.98 16.94 13.44
CA VAL A 295 5.10 15.93 12.83
C VAL A 295 4.91 14.77 13.81
N GLY A 296 3.69 14.57 14.27
CA GLY A 296 3.32 13.42 15.10
C GLY A 296 3.12 12.15 14.30
N SER A 297 2.83 11.04 14.98
CA SER A 297 2.37 9.80 14.38
C SER A 297 0.89 9.61 14.64
N ARG A 298 0.12 9.29 13.61
CA ARG A 298 -1.26 8.82 13.82
C ARG A 298 -1.22 7.35 14.23
N GLU A 299 -1.82 7.06 15.38
CA GLU A 299 -2.05 5.68 15.83
C GLU A 299 -3.09 4.95 14.98
#